data_8f543bb98c34855b3a6651dbbab55c10
#
_entry.id   8f543bb98c34855b3a6651dbbab55c10
#
_cell.length_a   1.000
_cell.length_b   1.000
_cell.length_c   1.000
_cell.angle_alpha   90.00
_cell.angle_beta   90.00
_cell.angle_gamma   90.00
#
_symmetry.space_group_name_H-M   'P 1'
#
loop_
_entity.id
_entity.type
_entity.pdbx_description
1 polymer ?
#
loop_
_entity_poly.entity_id
_entity_poly.type
_entity_poly.pdbx_seq_one_letter_code
_entity_poly.pdbx_strand_id
1 'polypeptide(L)'
;MQDAARVFAQGGRLLALAGEHYGTDILCRGNLIRVKGSEEKVYKSLSVIEEILSDAKRGIRVSERQMLLIMKLFDEGKMELLHEMKEDIINLTRNGEAVRPRTLGQKMYVDAIRRNSITFGVGPAGTGKTYLAVALLSLIHI
;
A
#
# COMPACT_ATOMS: atom_id res chain seq x y z
N MET A 1 -7.78 17.29 10.90
CA MET A 1 -8.54 17.63 9.68
C MET A 1 -7.73 18.34 8.59
N GLN A 2 -6.40 18.39 8.66
CA GLN A 2 -5.52 19.00 7.63
C GLN A 2 -4.91 17.98 6.64
N ASP A 3 -5.34 16.71 6.72
CA ASP A 3 -4.58 15.62 6.10
C ASP A 3 -4.96 15.33 4.65
N ALA A 4 -6.24 15.46 4.29
CA ALA A 4 -6.69 15.22 2.90
C ALA A 4 -6.04 16.20 1.92
N ALA A 5 -6.00 17.49 2.25
CA ALA A 5 -5.38 18.50 1.41
C ALA A 5 -3.87 18.28 1.22
N ARG A 6 -3.17 17.80 2.26
CA ARG A 6 -1.74 17.49 2.22
C ARG A 6 -1.43 16.24 1.38
N VAL A 7 -2.26 15.20 1.53
CA VAL A 7 -2.13 13.94 0.79
C VAL A 7 -2.40 14.16 -0.69
N PHE A 8 -3.37 15.02 -1.01
CA PHE A 8 -3.81 15.25 -2.38
C PHE A 8 -3.26 16.52 -3.02
N ALA A 9 -2.63 17.45 -2.28
CA ALA A 9 -1.88 18.56 -2.88
C ALA A 9 -0.63 18.07 -3.65
N GLN A 10 -0.04 16.94 -3.25
CA GLN A 10 0.97 16.21 -4.03
C GLN A 10 0.38 15.01 -4.78
N GLY A 11 -0.90 14.67 -4.58
CA GLY A 11 -1.54 13.41 -4.95
C GLY A 11 -2.69 13.52 -5.96
N GLY A 12 -2.80 14.60 -6.72
CA GLY A 12 -3.74 14.65 -7.84
C GLY A 12 -3.61 13.43 -8.78
N ARG A 13 -2.40 12.89 -8.88
CA ARG A 13 -2.12 11.69 -9.67
C ARG A 13 -2.78 10.43 -9.10
N LEU A 14 -2.81 10.25 -7.77
CA LEU A 14 -3.47 9.09 -7.15
C LEU A 14 -4.99 9.12 -7.36
N LEU A 15 -5.61 10.30 -7.22
CA LEU A 15 -7.04 10.46 -7.50
C LEU A 15 -7.35 10.25 -8.99
N ALA A 16 -6.49 10.74 -9.89
CA ALA A 16 -6.62 10.50 -11.32
C ALA A 16 -6.55 9.00 -11.64
N LEU A 17 -5.61 8.26 -11.05
CA LEU A 17 -5.51 6.81 -11.21
C LEU A 17 -6.80 6.09 -10.77
N ALA A 18 -7.39 6.47 -9.63
CA ALA A 18 -8.66 5.90 -9.19
C ALA A 18 -9.80 6.24 -10.16
N GLY A 19 -9.87 7.49 -10.62
CA GLY A 19 -10.87 7.94 -11.57
C GLY A 19 -10.78 7.21 -12.92
N GLU A 20 -9.57 7.07 -13.45
CA GLU A 20 -9.30 6.33 -14.68
C GLU A 20 -9.65 4.84 -14.55
N HIS A 21 -9.25 4.22 -13.43
CA HIS A 21 -9.48 2.80 -13.19
C HIS A 21 -10.97 2.43 -13.07
N TYR A 22 -11.71 3.20 -12.29
CA TYR A 22 -13.14 2.92 -12.04
C TYR A 22 -14.09 3.67 -13.01
N GLY A 23 -13.57 4.55 -13.85
CA GLY A 23 -14.37 5.36 -14.76
C GLY A 23 -15.26 6.35 -14.00
N THR A 24 -14.70 7.05 -13.02
CA THR A 24 -15.36 8.09 -12.20
C THR A 24 -14.65 9.43 -12.38
N ASP A 25 -15.42 10.52 -12.26
CA ASP A 25 -14.87 11.89 -12.22
C ASP A 25 -14.62 12.29 -10.76
N ILE A 26 -13.35 12.48 -10.40
CA ILE A 26 -12.93 12.77 -9.04
C ILE A 26 -12.34 14.18 -8.97
N LEU A 27 -12.98 15.04 -8.20
CA LEU A 27 -12.54 16.41 -7.96
C LEU A 27 -12.17 16.59 -6.49
N CYS A 28 -10.99 17.14 -6.24
CA CYS A 28 -10.53 17.51 -4.89
C CYS A 28 -10.41 19.04 -4.80
N ARG A 29 -11.09 19.64 -3.83
CA ARG A 29 -10.97 21.07 -3.50
C ARG A 29 -10.80 21.22 -1.99
N GLY A 30 -9.60 21.56 -1.55
CA GLY A 30 -9.27 21.61 -0.12
C GLY A 30 -9.47 20.26 0.54
N ASN A 31 -10.34 20.19 1.52
CA ASN A 31 -10.67 18.95 2.25
C ASN A 31 -11.87 18.18 1.68
N LEU A 32 -12.45 18.69 0.56
CA LEU A 32 -13.64 18.09 -0.04
C LEU A 32 -13.23 17.27 -1.26
N ILE A 33 -13.63 16.01 -1.27
CA ILE A 33 -13.50 15.11 -2.42
C ILE A 33 -14.91 14.86 -2.95
N ARG A 34 -15.12 15.14 -4.23
CA ARG A 34 -16.37 14.85 -4.92
C ARG A 34 -16.11 13.77 -5.96
N VAL A 35 -16.86 12.69 -5.89
CA VAL A 35 -16.81 11.60 -6.87
C VAL A 35 -18.14 11.54 -7.61
N LYS A 36 -18.09 11.51 -8.95
CA LYS A 36 -19.26 11.38 -9.82
C LYS A 36 -19.13 10.14 -10.68
N GLY A 37 -20.22 9.38 -10.81
CA GLY A 37 -20.29 8.15 -11.60
C GLY A 37 -21.54 7.36 -11.26
N SER A 38 -21.64 6.11 -11.73
CA SER A 38 -22.68 5.21 -11.25
C SER A 38 -22.43 4.81 -9.79
N GLU A 39 -23.47 4.43 -9.08
CA GLU A 39 -23.41 4.10 -7.64
C GLU A 39 -22.30 3.08 -7.31
N GLU A 40 -22.23 1.98 -8.08
CA GLU A 40 -21.20 0.95 -7.90
C GLU A 40 -19.78 1.51 -8.08
N LYS A 41 -19.55 2.31 -9.14
CA LYS A 41 -18.25 2.89 -9.44
C LYS A 41 -17.81 3.92 -8.38
N VAL A 42 -18.77 4.73 -7.93
CA VAL A 42 -18.55 5.71 -6.86
C VAL A 42 -18.18 5.00 -5.57
N TYR A 43 -18.88 3.92 -5.21
CA TYR A 43 -18.56 3.10 -4.05
C TYR A 43 -17.13 2.56 -4.10
N LYS A 44 -16.72 1.93 -5.21
CA LYS A 44 -15.36 1.41 -5.40
C LYS A 44 -14.30 2.50 -5.27
N SER A 45 -14.51 3.63 -5.93
CA SER A 45 -13.59 4.76 -5.86
C SER A 45 -13.45 5.32 -4.45
N LEU A 46 -14.57 5.49 -3.73
CA LEU A 46 -14.56 6.00 -2.36
C LEU A 46 -13.85 5.04 -1.41
N SER A 47 -14.12 3.74 -1.49
CA SER A 47 -13.47 2.74 -0.63
C SER A 47 -11.95 2.75 -0.77
N VAL A 48 -11.44 2.85 -1.99
CA VAL A 48 -9.99 2.94 -2.23
C VAL A 48 -9.42 4.28 -1.74
N ILE A 49 -10.13 5.38 -1.92
CA ILE A 49 -9.72 6.70 -1.43
C ILE A 49 -9.68 6.73 0.10
N GLU A 50 -10.67 6.14 0.78
CA GLU A 50 -10.71 6.03 2.24
C GLU A 50 -9.52 5.25 2.78
N GLU A 51 -9.12 4.18 2.11
CA GLU A 51 -7.94 3.39 2.47
C GLU A 51 -6.65 4.22 2.40
N ILE A 52 -6.49 5.02 1.34
CA ILE A 52 -5.35 5.94 1.19
C ILE A 52 -5.36 7.02 2.26
N LEU A 53 -6.52 7.58 2.57
CA LEU A 53 -6.67 8.58 3.63
C LEU A 53 -6.34 7.99 5.01
N SER A 54 -6.72 6.75 5.27
CA SER A 54 -6.34 6.03 6.49
C SER A 54 -4.83 5.87 6.61
N ASP A 55 -4.15 5.49 5.53
CA ASP A 55 -2.69 5.38 5.49
C ASP A 55 -2.02 6.73 5.75
N ALA A 56 -2.52 7.77 5.12
CA ALA A 56 -1.99 9.12 5.27
C ALA A 56 -2.13 9.65 6.72
N LYS A 57 -3.24 9.36 7.39
CA LYS A 57 -3.43 9.69 8.80
C LYS A 57 -2.41 8.99 9.71
N ARG A 58 -1.94 7.81 9.30
CA ARG A 58 -0.86 7.06 9.96
C ARG A 58 0.54 7.52 9.56
N GLY A 59 0.66 8.58 8.74
CA GLY A 59 1.94 9.08 8.22
C GLY A 59 2.55 8.23 7.11
N ILE A 60 1.80 7.28 6.57
CA ILE A 60 2.27 6.39 5.49
C ILE A 60 2.06 7.10 4.15
N ARG A 61 3.14 7.29 3.40
CA ARG A 61 3.06 7.81 2.03
C ARG A 61 2.67 6.70 1.08
N VAL A 62 1.59 6.90 0.33
CA VAL A 62 1.14 5.97 -0.69
C VAL A 62 1.75 6.36 -2.04
N SER A 63 2.52 5.46 -2.64
CA SER A 63 3.04 5.59 -4.00
C SER A 63 2.02 5.13 -5.04
N GLU A 64 2.22 5.48 -6.32
CA GLU A 64 1.37 4.98 -7.42
C GLU A 64 1.32 3.44 -7.46
N ARG A 65 2.46 2.77 -7.20
CA ARG A 65 2.51 1.30 -7.14
C ARG A 65 1.65 0.72 -6.01
N GLN A 66 1.64 1.38 -4.86
CA GLN A 66 0.79 0.98 -3.74
C GLN A 66 -0.67 1.23 -4.05
N MET A 67 -0.99 2.35 -4.70
CA MET A 67 -2.34 2.64 -5.18
C MET A 67 -2.85 1.54 -6.12
N LEU A 68 -2.05 1.14 -7.11
CA LEU A 68 -2.39 0.06 -8.04
C LEU A 68 -2.60 -1.28 -7.30
N LEU A 69 -1.78 -1.57 -6.29
CA LEU A 69 -1.95 -2.76 -5.45
C LEU A 69 -3.26 -2.71 -4.65
N ILE A 70 -3.57 -1.56 -4.04
CA ILE A 70 -4.82 -1.38 -3.28
C ILE A 70 -6.02 -1.61 -4.19
N MET A 71 -6.07 -0.97 -5.37
CA MET A 71 -7.15 -1.16 -6.34
C MET A 71 -7.29 -2.61 -6.78
N LYS A 72 -6.16 -3.27 -7.11
CA LYS A 72 -6.15 -4.68 -7.48
C LYS A 72 -6.73 -5.57 -6.38
N LEU A 73 -6.25 -5.42 -5.15
CA LEU A 73 -6.72 -6.23 -4.02
C LEU A 73 -8.17 -5.94 -3.68
N PHE A 74 -8.62 -4.71 -3.84
CA PHE A 74 -10.01 -4.34 -3.66
C PHE A 74 -10.91 -5.02 -4.69
N ASP A 75 -10.53 -4.98 -5.97
CA ASP A 75 -11.28 -5.62 -7.06
C ASP A 75 -11.34 -7.14 -6.94
N GLU A 76 -10.28 -7.75 -6.38
CA GLU A 76 -10.21 -9.20 -6.10
C GLU A 76 -10.89 -9.60 -4.79
N GLY A 77 -11.42 -8.65 -4.01
CA GLY A 77 -12.02 -8.93 -2.69
C GLY A 77 -11.00 -9.39 -1.63
N LYS A 78 -9.72 -9.01 -1.78
CA LYS A 78 -8.59 -9.45 -0.93
C LYS A 78 -8.05 -8.33 -0.03
N MET A 79 -8.90 -7.47 0.47
CA MET A 79 -8.47 -6.35 1.34
C MET A 79 -7.85 -6.83 2.67
N GLU A 80 -8.24 -8.01 3.16
CA GLU A 80 -7.63 -8.62 4.34
C GLU A 80 -6.12 -8.83 4.15
N LEU A 81 -5.70 -9.30 2.97
CA LEU A 81 -4.28 -9.46 2.64
C LEU A 81 -3.52 -8.12 2.66
N LEU A 82 -4.16 -7.03 2.22
CA LEU A 82 -3.58 -5.69 2.34
C LEU A 82 -3.36 -5.30 3.81
N HIS A 83 -4.33 -5.56 4.66
CA HIS A 83 -4.25 -5.28 6.09
C HIS A 83 -3.17 -6.13 6.76
N GLU A 84 -3.11 -7.43 6.46
CA GLU A 84 -2.02 -8.29 6.93
C GLU A 84 -0.64 -7.77 6.51
N MET A 85 -0.48 -7.33 5.25
CA MET A 85 0.79 -6.74 4.78
C MET A 85 1.15 -5.46 5.52
N LYS A 86 0.17 -4.64 5.88
CA LYS A 86 0.37 -3.39 6.62
C LYS A 86 0.74 -3.63 8.08
N GLU A 87 0.23 -4.68 8.68
CA GLU A 87 0.52 -5.07 10.05
C GLU A 87 1.80 -5.90 10.18
N ASP A 88 2.27 -6.49 9.09
CA ASP A 88 3.47 -7.31 9.05
C ASP A 88 4.75 -6.47 9.16
N ILE A 89 5.02 -5.97 10.37
CA ILE A 89 6.25 -5.25 10.67
C ILE A 89 7.38 -6.26 10.85
N ILE A 90 8.30 -6.27 9.87
CA ILE A 90 9.48 -7.14 9.89
C ILE A 90 10.51 -6.60 10.87
N ASN A 91 10.76 -5.29 10.82
CA ASN A 91 11.77 -4.62 11.64
C ASN A 91 11.50 -3.10 11.65
N LEU A 92 12.25 -2.39 12.47
CA LEU A 92 12.28 -0.92 12.46
C LEU A 92 13.64 -0.45 11.91
N THR A 93 13.60 0.59 11.08
CA THR A 93 14.83 1.27 10.67
C THR A 93 15.42 2.04 11.86
N ARG A 94 16.67 2.51 11.71
CA ARG A 94 17.32 3.35 12.73
C ARG A 94 16.49 4.60 13.08
N ASN A 95 15.69 5.10 12.14
CA ASN A 95 14.82 6.26 12.34
C ASN A 95 13.43 5.90 12.89
N GLY A 96 13.20 4.63 13.27
CA GLY A 96 11.91 4.15 13.79
C GLY A 96 10.86 3.87 12.73
N GLU A 97 11.21 3.90 11.43
CA GLU A 97 10.27 3.56 10.36
C GLU A 97 10.10 2.05 10.25
N ALA A 98 8.86 1.59 10.11
CA ALA A 98 8.54 0.17 9.99
C ALA A 98 8.94 -0.39 8.61
N VAL A 99 9.75 -1.45 8.61
CA VAL A 99 10.04 -2.27 7.43
C VAL A 99 8.92 -3.28 7.26
N ARG A 100 8.26 -3.25 6.11
CA ARG A 100 7.09 -4.10 5.78
C ARG A 100 7.17 -4.58 4.33
N PRO A 101 6.51 -5.70 4.00
CA PRO A 101 6.28 -6.06 2.61
C PRO A 101 5.43 -4.98 1.91
N ARG A 102 5.88 -4.50 0.77
CA ARG A 102 5.19 -3.47 -0.03
C ARG A 102 4.54 -4.01 -1.29
N THR A 103 4.82 -5.28 -1.61
CA THR A 103 4.25 -5.99 -2.76
C THR A 103 3.87 -7.40 -2.36
N LEU A 104 2.98 -8.04 -3.13
CA LEU A 104 2.60 -9.44 -2.91
C LEU A 104 3.80 -10.38 -2.97
N GLY A 105 4.70 -10.17 -3.94
CA GLY A 105 5.93 -10.97 -4.06
C GLY A 105 6.84 -10.83 -2.84
N GLN A 106 6.96 -9.62 -2.28
CA GLN A 106 7.69 -9.40 -1.03
C GLN A 106 7.02 -10.11 0.15
N LYS A 107 5.69 -10.06 0.27
CA LYS A 107 4.94 -10.77 1.32
C LYS A 107 5.17 -12.27 1.21
N MET A 108 5.01 -12.85 0.02
CA MET A 108 5.28 -14.27 -0.22
C MET A 108 6.73 -14.66 0.14
N TYR A 109 7.70 -13.80 -0.18
CA TYR A 109 9.11 -14.03 0.13
C TYR A 109 9.38 -14.01 1.64
N VAL A 110 8.85 -13.03 2.35
CA VAL A 110 8.95 -12.92 3.81
C VAL A 110 8.33 -14.14 4.49
N ASP A 111 7.12 -14.54 4.07
CA ASP A 111 6.44 -15.71 4.63
C ASP A 111 7.21 -17.02 4.31
N ALA A 112 7.81 -17.13 3.12
CA ALA A 112 8.63 -18.27 2.76
C ALA A 112 9.89 -18.38 3.64
N ILE A 113 10.57 -17.27 3.92
CA ILE A 113 11.73 -17.26 4.83
C ILE A 113 11.33 -17.67 6.24
N ARG A 114 10.19 -17.21 6.73
CA ARG A 114 9.71 -17.56 8.08
C ARG A 114 9.33 -19.02 8.26
N ARG A 115 8.88 -19.67 7.18
CA ARG A 115 8.31 -21.03 7.22
C ARG A 115 9.30 -22.12 6.82
N ASN A 116 10.42 -21.77 6.19
CA ASN A 116 11.33 -22.75 5.61
C ASN A 116 12.76 -22.50 6.08
N SER A 117 13.51 -23.59 6.28
CA SER A 117 14.93 -23.53 6.64
C SER A 117 15.82 -23.01 5.52
N ILE A 118 15.41 -23.22 4.26
CA ILE A 118 16.11 -22.76 3.06
C ILE A 118 15.08 -22.09 2.13
N THR A 119 15.39 -20.90 1.68
CA THR A 119 14.53 -20.13 0.75
C THR A 119 15.39 -19.52 -0.35
N PHE A 120 14.96 -19.69 -1.60
CA PHE A 120 15.59 -19.08 -2.78
C PHE A 120 14.76 -17.90 -3.27
N GLY A 121 15.33 -16.69 -3.21
CA GLY A 121 14.71 -15.48 -3.74
C GLY A 121 15.17 -15.20 -5.18
N VAL A 122 14.34 -15.49 -6.16
CA VAL A 122 14.60 -15.20 -7.58
C VAL A 122 13.75 -14.04 -8.05
N GLY A 123 14.35 -13.10 -8.75
CA GLY A 123 13.63 -11.94 -9.30
C GLY A 123 14.57 -10.81 -9.75
N PRO A 124 14.05 -9.78 -10.41
CA PRO A 124 14.83 -8.65 -10.91
C PRO A 124 15.64 -7.92 -9.83
N ALA A 125 16.68 -7.22 -10.22
CA ALA A 125 17.41 -6.34 -9.31
C ALA A 125 16.50 -5.24 -8.75
N GLY A 126 16.80 -4.74 -7.55
CA GLY A 126 16.05 -3.64 -6.92
C GLY A 126 14.69 -3.99 -6.35
N THR A 127 14.29 -5.27 -6.32
CA THR A 127 13.00 -5.71 -5.75
C THR A 127 13.00 -5.92 -4.23
N GLY A 128 14.10 -5.59 -3.55
CA GLY A 128 14.19 -5.63 -2.08
C GLY A 128 14.51 -7.01 -1.48
N LYS A 129 14.91 -8.01 -2.28
CA LYS A 129 15.20 -9.37 -1.79
C LYS A 129 16.23 -9.39 -0.66
N THR A 130 17.42 -8.85 -0.91
CA THR A 130 18.50 -8.80 0.09
C THR A 130 18.12 -7.95 1.28
N TYR A 131 17.47 -6.81 1.05
CA TYR A 131 17.02 -5.91 2.11
C TYR A 131 16.06 -6.60 3.09
N LEU A 132 15.06 -7.31 2.57
CA LEU A 132 14.09 -8.03 3.40
C LEU A 132 14.72 -9.23 4.12
N ALA A 133 15.63 -9.96 3.46
CA ALA A 133 16.35 -11.05 4.09
C ALA A 133 17.20 -10.56 5.28
N VAL A 134 17.95 -9.47 5.10
CA VAL A 134 18.75 -8.86 6.17
C VAL A 134 17.87 -8.33 7.29
N ALA A 135 16.74 -7.68 6.97
CA ALA A 135 15.79 -7.21 7.97
C ALA A 135 15.22 -8.35 8.83
N LEU A 136 14.94 -9.50 8.23
CA LEU A 136 14.49 -10.70 8.94
C LEU A 136 15.61 -11.32 9.78
N LEU A 137 16.82 -11.41 9.25
CA LEU A 137 17.99 -11.94 9.97
C LEU A 137 18.33 -11.12 11.20
N SER A 138 18.17 -9.81 11.17
CA SER A 138 18.45 -8.94 12.31
C SER A 138 17.48 -9.11 13.48
N LEU A 139 16.36 -9.83 13.29
CA LEU A 139 15.45 -10.23 14.37
C LEU A 139 15.90 -11.53 15.06
N ILE A 140 16.78 -12.31 14.42
CA ILE A 140 17.34 -13.52 14.98
C ILE A 140 18.57 -13.12 15.83
N HIS A 141 18.36 -12.26 16.81
CA HIS A 141 19.35 -12.10 17.85
C HIS A 141 19.25 -13.30 18.79
N ILE A 142 20.23 -14.13 18.60
CA ILE A 142 20.65 -15.17 19.52
C ILE A 142 21.15 -14.50 20.81
#